data_6f4d756c3bf6bb8e61046ed2beaf65c0
#
_entry.id   6f4d756c3bf6bb8e61046ed2beaf65c0
#
_cell.length_a   1.000
_cell.length_b   1.000
_cell.length_c   1.000
_cell.angle_alpha   90.00
_cell.angle_beta   90.00
_cell.angle_gamma   90.00
#
_symmetry.space_group_name_H-M   'P 1'
#
loop_
_entity.id
_entity.type
_entity.pdbx_description
1 polymer ?
#
loop_
_entity_poly.entity_id
_entity_poly.type
_entity_poly.pdbx_seq_one_letter_code
_entity_poly.pdbx_strand_id
1 'polypeptide(L)'
;MSVRRIGVLTSGGDAPGMNPCVRAVVRTALYHGLECYGIRRGWNGLISGDIVRLDEKSVAHTINRGGTILYTARSEEFMTEAGQRKAVSTCKFLGLDSIIAIGGDGTFRGALALSKYGINVIGIPGTIDNDISCTNYCIGFDTAANTAIECIDKLRDTMPCMWAWPAVQPPFWSPRSLLILKRTSLRKSVRPGSTASPTI
;
A
#
# COMPACT_ATOMS: atom_id res chain seq x y z
N MET A 1 -4.04 -20.58 -20.18
CA MET A 1 -3.72 -21.28 -18.91
C MET A 1 -4.65 -20.73 -17.84
N SER A 2 -5.32 -21.59 -17.09
CA SER A 2 -6.17 -21.16 -15.97
C SER A 2 -5.27 -20.84 -14.77
N VAL A 3 -5.39 -19.63 -14.20
CA VAL A 3 -4.72 -19.25 -12.95
C VAL A 3 -5.27 -20.14 -11.84
N ARG A 4 -4.41 -20.75 -11.05
CA ARG A 4 -4.78 -21.58 -9.88
C ARG A 4 -4.20 -21.06 -8.58
N ARG A 5 -2.99 -20.52 -8.60
CA ARG A 5 -2.24 -20.06 -7.43
C ARG A 5 -1.82 -18.62 -7.59
N ILE A 6 -2.18 -17.81 -6.62
CA ILE A 6 -1.80 -16.40 -6.58
C ILE A 6 -0.97 -16.09 -5.34
N GLY A 7 0.06 -15.27 -5.53
CA GLY A 7 0.81 -14.70 -4.43
C GLY A 7 0.34 -13.27 -4.14
N VAL A 8 0.22 -12.88 -2.89
CA VAL A 8 -0.04 -11.51 -2.49
C VAL A 8 1.08 -11.01 -1.58
N LEU A 9 1.58 -9.83 -1.86
CA LEU A 9 2.61 -9.17 -1.06
C LEU A 9 2.27 -7.70 -0.80
N THR A 10 2.80 -7.20 0.30
CA THR A 10 2.82 -5.78 0.62
C THR A 10 4.27 -5.32 0.67
N SER A 11 4.59 -4.17 0.06
CA SER A 11 5.96 -3.67 -0.02
C SER A 11 5.99 -2.14 0.08
N GLY A 12 7.12 -1.60 0.51
CA GLY A 12 7.29 -0.17 0.78
C GLY A 12 7.00 0.18 2.24
N GLY A 13 6.59 1.42 2.51
CA GLY A 13 6.06 1.82 3.81
C GLY A 13 4.69 1.21 4.04
N ASP A 14 4.32 0.89 5.28
CA ASP A 14 2.98 0.42 5.57
C ASP A 14 1.94 1.55 5.44
N ALA A 15 0.74 1.19 5.08
CA ALA A 15 -0.36 2.12 4.89
C ALA A 15 -1.67 1.50 5.40
N PRO A 16 -2.63 2.32 5.87
CA PRO A 16 -3.90 1.83 6.43
C PRO A 16 -4.71 0.95 5.46
N GLY A 17 -4.51 1.14 4.16
CA GLY A 17 -5.20 0.35 3.12
C GLY A 17 -4.65 -1.04 2.86
N MET A 18 -3.47 -1.38 3.36
CA MET A 18 -2.81 -2.65 3.02
C MET A 18 -3.58 -3.87 3.54
N ASN A 19 -3.97 -3.90 4.79
CA ASN A 19 -4.75 -5.01 5.36
C ASN A 19 -6.11 -5.20 4.70
N PRO A 20 -6.93 -4.15 4.46
CA PRO A 20 -8.15 -4.26 3.68
C PRO A 20 -7.93 -4.83 2.28
N CYS A 21 -6.86 -4.40 1.59
CA CYS A 21 -6.51 -4.94 0.27
C CYS A 21 -6.15 -6.42 0.32
N VAL A 22 -5.26 -6.82 1.23
CA VAL A 22 -4.88 -8.24 1.41
C VAL A 22 -6.13 -9.07 1.68
N ARG A 23 -7.01 -8.61 2.58
CA ARG A 23 -8.25 -9.31 2.87
C ARG A 23 -9.15 -9.44 1.64
N ALA A 24 -9.34 -8.37 0.87
CA ALA A 24 -10.15 -8.39 -0.34
C ALA A 24 -9.59 -9.39 -1.36
N VAL A 25 -8.29 -9.35 -1.60
CA VAL A 25 -7.61 -10.29 -2.52
C VAL A 25 -7.81 -11.73 -2.07
N VAL A 26 -7.53 -12.05 -0.81
CA VAL A 26 -7.64 -13.42 -0.29
C VAL A 26 -9.07 -13.94 -0.39
N ARG A 27 -10.05 -13.15 0.06
CA ARG A 27 -11.46 -13.59 0.02
C ARG A 27 -11.97 -13.77 -1.40
N THR A 28 -11.61 -12.87 -2.31
CA THR A 28 -11.99 -13.00 -3.73
C THR A 28 -11.33 -14.21 -4.38
N ALA A 29 -10.04 -14.45 -4.09
CA ALA A 29 -9.35 -15.61 -4.59
C ALA A 29 -10.02 -16.92 -4.13
N LEU A 30 -10.31 -17.05 -2.84
CA LEU A 30 -10.98 -18.23 -2.28
C LEU A 30 -12.39 -18.42 -2.85
N TYR A 31 -13.14 -17.32 -3.04
CA TYR A 31 -14.47 -17.37 -3.66
C TYR A 31 -14.41 -17.94 -5.08
N HIS A 32 -13.37 -17.65 -5.84
CA HIS A 32 -13.15 -18.21 -7.18
C HIS A 32 -12.40 -19.56 -7.19
N GLY A 33 -12.22 -20.18 -6.03
CA GLY A 33 -11.54 -21.48 -5.91
C GLY A 33 -10.04 -21.45 -6.17
N LEU A 34 -9.41 -20.28 -6.03
CA LEU A 34 -7.96 -20.12 -6.19
C LEU A 34 -7.24 -20.33 -4.86
N GLU A 35 -6.05 -20.88 -4.90
CA GLU A 35 -5.15 -20.92 -3.76
C GLU A 35 -4.43 -19.56 -3.60
N CYS A 36 -4.44 -19.01 -2.39
CA CYS A 36 -3.80 -17.73 -2.09
C CYS A 36 -2.62 -17.90 -1.14
N TYR A 37 -1.48 -17.33 -1.50
CA TYR A 37 -0.26 -17.36 -0.73
C TYR A 37 0.18 -15.95 -0.36
N GLY A 38 0.38 -15.69 0.92
CA GLY A 38 0.93 -14.44 1.43
C GLY A 38 2.45 -14.48 1.46
N ILE A 39 3.07 -13.51 0.82
CA ILE A 39 4.52 -13.34 0.80
C ILE A 39 4.87 -12.30 1.86
N ARG A 40 5.57 -12.71 2.92
CA ARG A 40 5.94 -11.84 4.01
C ARG A 40 7.13 -10.97 3.64
N ARG A 41 7.21 -9.77 4.21
CA ARG A 41 8.31 -8.82 3.99
C ARG A 41 8.52 -8.43 2.52
N GLY A 42 7.45 -8.40 1.73
CA GLY A 42 7.47 -7.95 0.35
C GLY A 42 8.43 -8.74 -0.55
N TRP A 43 9.23 -8.03 -1.33
CA TRP A 43 10.15 -8.65 -2.28
C TRP A 43 11.24 -9.49 -1.61
N ASN A 44 11.65 -9.15 -0.37
CA ASN A 44 12.62 -9.95 0.37
C ASN A 44 12.08 -11.34 0.69
N GLY A 45 10.82 -11.43 1.08
CA GLY A 45 10.19 -12.72 1.34
C GLY A 45 10.03 -13.57 0.09
N LEU A 46 9.84 -12.94 -1.07
CA LEU A 46 9.81 -13.66 -2.33
C LEU A 46 11.18 -14.27 -2.69
N ILE A 47 12.27 -13.56 -2.39
CA ILE A 47 13.64 -14.05 -2.59
C ILE A 47 13.96 -15.17 -1.62
N SER A 48 13.61 -15.01 -0.33
CA SER A 48 13.94 -15.97 0.73
C SER A 48 12.98 -17.15 0.83
N GLY A 49 11.80 -17.07 0.15
CA GLY A 49 10.77 -18.11 0.26
C GLY A 49 9.93 -18.03 1.55
N ASP A 50 9.89 -16.85 2.21
CA ASP A 50 9.02 -16.63 3.39
C ASP A 50 7.56 -16.45 2.96
N ILE A 51 6.92 -17.59 2.67
CA ILE A 51 5.59 -17.64 2.07
C ILE A 51 4.67 -18.49 2.93
N VAL A 52 3.46 -18.00 3.16
CA VAL A 52 2.45 -18.65 3.98
C VAL A 52 1.15 -18.81 3.17
N ARG A 53 0.51 -19.97 3.27
CA ARG A 53 -0.83 -20.15 2.70
C ARG A 53 -1.85 -19.31 3.49
N LEU A 54 -2.68 -18.57 2.78
CA LEU A 54 -3.72 -17.74 3.38
C LEU A 54 -5.09 -18.37 3.18
N ASP A 55 -5.86 -18.38 4.26
CA ASP A 55 -7.26 -18.81 4.31
C ASP A 55 -8.17 -17.67 4.80
N GLU A 56 -9.46 -17.92 4.92
CA GLU A 56 -10.42 -16.93 5.43
C GLU A 56 -10.11 -16.49 6.85
N LYS A 57 -9.60 -17.42 7.69
CA LYS A 57 -9.26 -17.13 9.10
C LYS A 57 -8.05 -16.26 9.21
N SER A 58 -7.06 -16.45 8.32
CA SER A 58 -5.82 -15.65 8.28
C SER A 58 -6.08 -14.16 8.10
N VAL A 59 -7.16 -13.79 7.42
CA VAL A 59 -7.54 -12.40 7.15
C VAL A 59 -8.76 -11.94 7.94
N ALA A 60 -9.21 -12.73 8.93
CA ALA A 60 -10.31 -12.35 9.79
C ALA A 60 -9.91 -11.15 10.68
N HIS A 61 -10.84 -10.21 10.89
CA HIS A 61 -10.64 -9.04 11.76
C HIS A 61 -9.41 -8.18 11.42
N THR A 62 -8.95 -8.17 10.16
CA THR A 62 -7.80 -7.37 9.73
C THR A 62 -8.17 -6.02 9.15
N ILE A 63 -9.45 -5.82 8.74
CA ILE A 63 -9.89 -4.63 8.03
C ILE A 63 -9.73 -3.34 8.84
N ASN A 64 -9.87 -3.42 10.16
CA ASN A 64 -9.77 -2.28 11.09
C ASN A 64 -8.36 -2.13 11.69
N ARG A 65 -7.40 -2.95 11.27
CA ARG A 65 -6.03 -2.90 11.77
C ARG A 65 -5.16 -2.11 10.81
N GLY A 66 -4.44 -1.13 11.35
CA GLY A 66 -3.37 -0.45 10.61
C GLY A 66 -2.20 -1.39 10.33
N GLY A 67 -1.28 -0.93 9.48
CA GLY A 67 -0.14 -1.72 9.07
C GLY A 67 -0.49 -2.83 8.07
N THR A 68 0.29 -3.90 8.08
CA THR A 68 0.05 -5.07 7.23
C THR A 68 0.41 -6.37 7.93
N ILE A 69 -0.47 -7.38 7.83
CA ILE A 69 -0.25 -8.73 8.36
C ILE A 69 0.87 -9.48 7.65
N LEU A 70 1.24 -9.04 6.45
CA LEU A 70 2.32 -9.63 5.66
C LEU A 70 3.66 -8.95 5.90
N TYR A 71 3.70 -7.91 6.73
CA TYR A 71 4.87 -7.07 6.94
C TYR A 71 5.38 -6.42 5.66
N THR A 72 6.19 -5.41 5.80
CA THR A 72 6.89 -4.75 4.69
C THR A 72 8.38 -4.74 4.94
N ALA A 73 9.16 -4.76 3.86
CA ALA A 73 10.59 -4.51 3.93
C ALA A 73 11.06 -3.87 2.62
N ARG A 74 12.05 -3.01 2.72
CA ARG A 74 12.81 -2.56 1.56
C ARG A 74 13.76 -3.68 1.15
N SER A 75 13.92 -3.92 -0.15
CA SER A 75 14.77 -4.98 -0.67
C SER A 75 15.80 -4.40 -1.63
N GLU A 76 17.01 -4.22 -1.16
CA GLU A 76 18.13 -3.83 -2.02
C GLU A 76 18.53 -4.99 -2.95
N GLU A 77 18.47 -6.23 -2.44
CA GLU A 77 18.77 -7.42 -3.25
C GLU A 77 17.84 -7.56 -4.45
N PHE A 78 16.56 -7.23 -4.32
CA PHE A 78 15.60 -7.30 -5.42
C PHE A 78 15.87 -6.26 -6.52
N MET A 79 16.62 -5.20 -6.24
CA MET A 79 17.06 -4.24 -7.26
C MET A 79 18.11 -4.84 -8.20
N THR A 80 18.76 -5.92 -7.80
CA THR A 80 19.73 -6.63 -8.62
C THR A 80 19.08 -7.71 -9.49
N GLU A 81 19.65 -7.95 -10.66
CA GLU A 81 19.16 -9.02 -11.55
C GLU A 81 19.23 -10.41 -10.89
N ALA A 82 20.26 -10.65 -10.08
CA ALA A 82 20.42 -11.90 -9.35
C ALA A 82 19.26 -12.13 -8.35
N GLY A 83 18.85 -11.09 -7.60
CA GLY A 83 17.70 -11.15 -6.69
C GLY A 83 16.37 -11.38 -7.43
N GLN A 84 16.18 -10.71 -8.57
CA GLN A 84 14.99 -10.91 -9.41
C GLN A 84 14.91 -12.35 -9.93
N ARG A 85 16.02 -12.93 -10.39
CA ARG A 85 16.07 -14.32 -10.85
C ARG A 85 15.78 -15.32 -9.72
N LYS A 86 16.26 -15.08 -8.51
CA LYS A 86 15.91 -15.88 -7.32
C LYS A 86 14.40 -15.81 -7.04
N ALA A 87 13.81 -14.62 -7.05
CA ALA A 87 12.38 -14.43 -6.86
C ALA A 87 11.55 -15.18 -7.92
N VAL A 88 11.94 -15.11 -9.18
CA VAL A 88 11.32 -15.88 -10.27
C VAL A 88 11.44 -17.39 -10.04
N SER A 89 12.60 -17.86 -9.60
CA SER A 89 12.80 -19.27 -9.27
C SER A 89 11.85 -19.73 -8.16
N THR A 90 11.67 -18.91 -7.11
CA THR A 90 10.71 -19.17 -6.03
C THR A 90 9.28 -19.23 -6.54
N CYS A 91 8.87 -18.30 -7.42
CA CYS A 91 7.55 -18.33 -8.04
C CYS A 91 7.31 -19.63 -8.81
N LYS A 92 8.28 -20.04 -9.62
CA LYS A 92 8.20 -21.28 -10.40
C LYS A 92 8.17 -22.52 -9.52
N PHE A 93 8.99 -22.55 -8.49
CA PHE A 93 9.05 -23.68 -7.54
C PHE A 93 7.71 -23.89 -6.83
N LEU A 94 7.05 -22.81 -6.43
CA LEU A 94 5.75 -22.86 -5.75
C LEU A 94 4.57 -22.94 -6.72
N GLY A 95 4.82 -22.82 -8.01
CA GLY A 95 3.78 -22.80 -9.04
C GLY A 95 2.84 -21.61 -8.91
N LEU A 96 3.38 -20.44 -8.54
CA LEU A 96 2.61 -19.20 -8.50
C LEU A 96 2.39 -18.68 -9.93
N ASP A 97 1.14 -18.61 -10.35
CA ASP A 97 0.76 -18.15 -11.69
C ASP A 97 0.77 -16.63 -11.79
N SER A 98 0.45 -15.96 -10.70
CA SER A 98 0.34 -14.50 -10.66
C SER A 98 0.71 -13.95 -9.29
N ILE A 99 1.21 -12.71 -9.27
CA ILE A 99 1.52 -11.98 -8.03
C ILE A 99 0.70 -10.70 -7.99
N ILE A 100 0.09 -10.44 -6.83
CA ILE A 100 -0.58 -9.18 -6.52
C ILE A 100 0.31 -8.40 -5.57
N ALA A 101 0.82 -7.27 -6.05
CA ALA A 101 1.74 -6.40 -5.32
C ALA A 101 1.00 -5.15 -4.83
N ILE A 102 0.92 -4.98 -3.51
CA ILE A 102 0.23 -3.85 -2.87
C ILE A 102 1.29 -2.89 -2.32
N GLY A 103 1.23 -1.62 -2.72
CA GLY A 103 2.18 -0.60 -2.25
C GLY A 103 2.23 0.64 -3.10
N GLY A 104 3.36 1.34 -3.08
CA GLY A 104 3.61 2.58 -3.81
C GLY A 104 4.45 2.39 -5.08
N ASP A 105 4.99 3.50 -5.60
CA ASP A 105 5.77 3.55 -6.84
C ASP A 105 6.94 2.55 -6.87
N GLY A 106 7.73 2.48 -5.78
CA GLY A 106 8.85 1.53 -5.69
C GLY A 106 8.40 0.07 -5.80
N THR A 107 7.23 -0.27 -5.26
CA THR A 107 6.63 -1.60 -5.37
C THR A 107 6.26 -1.89 -6.82
N PHE A 108 5.71 -0.92 -7.55
CA PHE A 108 5.32 -1.08 -8.95
C PHE A 108 6.51 -1.20 -9.89
N ARG A 109 7.62 -0.50 -9.60
CA ARG A 109 8.89 -0.71 -10.33
C ARG A 109 9.39 -2.15 -10.16
N GLY A 110 9.30 -2.69 -8.95
CA GLY A 110 9.61 -4.10 -8.69
C GLY A 110 8.67 -5.06 -9.43
N ALA A 111 7.36 -4.76 -9.45
CA ALA A 111 6.36 -5.51 -10.19
C ALA A 111 6.67 -5.54 -11.70
N LEU A 112 7.02 -4.38 -12.27
CA LEU A 112 7.41 -4.27 -13.68
C LEU A 112 8.69 -5.08 -13.98
N ALA A 113 9.68 -5.05 -13.08
CA ALA A 113 10.88 -5.85 -13.24
C ALA A 113 10.56 -7.36 -13.27
N LEU A 114 9.68 -7.84 -12.37
CA LEU A 114 9.27 -9.24 -12.32
C LEU A 114 8.46 -9.66 -13.56
N SER A 115 7.61 -8.78 -14.09
CA SER A 115 6.81 -9.06 -15.28
C SER A 115 7.66 -9.32 -16.55
N LYS A 116 8.86 -8.72 -16.63
CA LYS A 116 9.82 -8.97 -17.73
C LYS A 116 10.29 -10.43 -17.79
N TYR A 117 10.19 -11.16 -16.69
CA TYR A 117 10.51 -12.59 -16.62
C TYR A 117 9.31 -13.50 -16.88
N GLY A 118 8.19 -12.94 -17.33
CA GLY A 118 6.99 -13.69 -17.70
C GLY A 118 6.07 -14.07 -16.54
N ILE A 119 6.26 -13.47 -15.36
CA ILE A 119 5.32 -13.60 -14.24
C ILE A 119 4.22 -12.55 -14.38
N ASN A 120 2.97 -12.96 -14.29
CA ASN A 120 1.85 -12.03 -14.28
C ASN A 120 1.82 -11.27 -12.96
N VAL A 121 1.86 -9.93 -13.01
CA VAL A 121 1.82 -9.10 -11.81
C VAL A 121 0.73 -8.06 -11.93
N ILE A 122 -0.05 -7.91 -10.84
CA ILE A 122 -1.07 -6.88 -10.70
C ILE A 122 -0.65 -5.97 -9.56
N GLY A 123 -0.57 -4.66 -9.83
CA GLY A 123 -0.27 -3.64 -8.82
C GLY A 123 -1.55 -3.04 -8.23
N ILE A 124 -1.64 -2.95 -6.90
CA ILE A 124 -2.72 -2.27 -6.21
C ILE A 124 -2.12 -1.08 -5.43
N PRO A 125 -2.57 0.17 -5.68
CA PRO A 125 -2.05 1.35 -5.01
C PRO A 125 -2.48 1.39 -3.54
N GLY A 126 -1.53 1.20 -2.62
CA GLY A 126 -1.73 1.23 -1.18
C GLY A 126 -0.60 2.01 -0.51
N THR A 127 -0.62 3.33 -0.63
CA THR A 127 0.37 4.24 -0.06
C THR A 127 -0.31 5.49 0.50
N ILE A 128 0.33 6.14 1.48
CA ILE A 128 -0.12 7.43 2.01
C ILE A 128 0.45 8.63 1.25
N ASP A 129 1.41 8.43 0.35
CA ASP A 129 2.10 9.52 -0.35
C ASP A 129 1.25 10.10 -1.49
N ASN A 130 0.31 9.31 -2.02
CA ASN A 130 -0.60 9.68 -3.11
C ASN A 130 0.14 10.26 -4.34
N ASP A 131 1.31 9.70 -4.66
CA ASP A 131 2.25 10.16 -5.67
C ASP A 131 2.27 9.29 -6.95
N ILE A 132 1.35 8.32 -7.03
CA ILE A 132 1.26 7.42 -8.19
C ILE A 132 0.52 8.12 -9.33
N SER A 133 1.21 8.38 -10.43
CA SER A 133 0.71 9.17 -11.55
C SER A 133 -0.48 8.54 -12.30
N CYS A 134 -0.63 7.21 -12.25
CA CYS A 134 -1.68 6.49 -12.97
C CYS A 134 -2.99 6.35 -12.20
N THR A 135 -3.10 6.88 -10.99
CA THR A 135 -4.32 6.84 -10.19
C THR A 135 -4.57 8.16 -9.46
N ASN A 136 -5.83 8.50 -9.29
CA ASN A 136 -6.24 9.67 -8.50
C ASN A 136 -6.30 9.37 -7.00
N TYR A 137 -6.38 8.08 -6.63
CA TYR A 137 -6.56 7.62 -5.26
C TYR A 137 -5.71 6.41 -4.94
N CYS A 138 -5.17 6.41 -3.72
CA CYS A 138 -4.53 5.25 -3.12
C CYS A 138 -5.40 4.71 -1.98
N ILE A 139 -5.53 3.41 -1.88
CA ILE A 139 -6.37 2.77 -0.86
C ILE A 139 -5.77 3.04 0.52
N GLY A 140 -6.58 3.66 1.40
CA GLY A 140 -6.17 4.02 2.76
C GLY A 140 -5.56 5.42 2.92
N PHE A 141 -5.40 6.18 1.84
CA PHE A 141 -4.91 7.57 1.90
C PHE A 141 -5.83 8.44 2.78
N ASP A 142 -7.14 8.46 2.50
CA ASP A 142 -8.10 9.25 3.27
C ASP A 142 -8.15 8.79 4.75
N THR A 143 -8.04 7.50 5.00
CA THR A 143 -7.97 6.96 6.36
C THR A 143 -6.75 7.50 7.11
N ALA A 144 -5.57 7.53 6.46
CA ALA A 144 -4.36 8.10 7.06
C ALA A 144 -4.52 9.60 7.33
N ALA A 145 -5.05 10.35 6.37
CA ALA A 145 -5.29 11.79 6.49
C ALA A 145 -6.26 12.12 7.64
N ASN A 146 -7.37 11.39 7.74
CA ASN A 146 -8.36 11.58 8.80
C ASN A 146 -7.78 11.22 10.17
N THR A 147 -7.05 10.11 10.28
CA THR A 147 -6.38 9.72 11.52
C THR A 147 -5.37 10.77 11.98
N ALA A 148 -4.57 11.31 11.05
CA ALA A 148 -3.62 12.37 11.35
C ALA A 148 -4.31 13.64 11.87
N ILE A 149 -5.41 14.06 11.22
CA ILE A 149 -6.21 15.23 11.64
C ILE A 149 -6.79 14.99 13.03
N GLU A 150 -7.38 13.83 13.29
CA GLU A 150 -7.94 13.47 14.59
C GLU A 150 -6.88 13.49 15.69
N CYS A 151 -5.68 12.96 15.43
CA CYS A 151 -4.58 13.01 16.39
C CYS A 151 -4.12 14.45 16.67
N ILE A 152 -4.03 15.28 15.63
CA ILE A 152 -3.66 16.69 15.76
C ILE A 152 -4.71 17.46 16.58
N ASP A 153 -5.99 17.25 16.33
CA ASP A 153 -7.06 17.90 17.08
C ASP A 153 -7.03 17.50 18.56
N LYS A 154 -6.85 16.22 18.86
CA LYS A 154 -6.69 15.74 20.27
C LYS A 154 -5.48 16.36 20.97
N LEU A 155 -4.35 16.47 20.28
CA LEU A 155 -3.17 17.13 20.84
C LEU A 155 -3.42 18.61 21.08
N ARG A 156 -4.07 19.30 20.15
CA ARG A 156 -4.41 20.71 20.29
C ARG A 156 -5.30 20.98 21.48
N ASP A 157 -6.30 20.14 21.71
CA ASP A 157 -7.25 20.28 22.81
C ASP A 157 -6.59 20.06 24.19
N THR A 158 -5.54 19.25 24.25
CA THR A 158 -4.79 18.98 25.48
C THR A 158 -3.66 19.99 25.76
N MET A 159 -3.30 20.83 24.80
CA MET A 159 -2.17 21.77 24.87
C MET A 159 -2.52 23.23 25.25
N PRO A 160 -3.74 23.64 25.65
CA PRO A 160 -4.00 25.03 26.03
C PRO A 160 -3.10 25.54 27.19
N CYS A 161 -2.71 24.63 28.09
CA CYS A 161 -1.81 24.95 29.23
C CYS A 161 -0.35 25.16 28.79
N MET A 162 0.13 24.55 27.72
CA MET A 162 1.50 24.73 27.22
C MET A 162 1.67 26.03 26.41
N TRP A 163 0.62 26.54 25.80
CA TRP A 163 0.65 27.81 25.07
C TRP A 163 0.70 29.04 25.96
N ALA A 164 0.32 28.88 27.24
CA ALA A 164 0.45 29.93 28.27
C ALA A 164 1.89 30.11 28.74
N TRP A 165 2.85 29.23 28.35
CA TRP A 165 4.26 29.37 28.74
C TRP A 165 5.03 30.10 27.64
N PRO A 166 5.53 31.34 27.87
CA PRO A 166 6.12 32.18 26.83
C PRO A 166 7.40 31.64 26.18
N ALA A 167 7.97 30.56 26.72
CA ALA A 167 9.26 30.03 26.30
C ALA A 167 9.21 28.88 25.27
N VAL A 168 8.02 28.37 24.91
CA VAL A 168 7.89 27.21 23.99
C VAL A 168 6.91 27.51 22.86
N GLN A 169 7.27 28.49 22.04
CA GLN A 169 6.65 28.60 20.70
C GLN A 169 7.58 27.95 19.68
N PRO A 170 7.29 26.73 19.17
CA PRO A 170 8.02 26.20 18.04
C PRO A 170 7.71 27.06 16.82
N PRO A 171 8.72 27.52 16.06
CA PRO A 171 8.56 28.47 14.96
C PRO A 171 7.78 27.92 13.75
N PHE A 172 7.33 26.68 13.81
CA PHE A 172 6.71 25.97 12.68
C PHE A 172 5.19 25.82 12.75
N TRP A 173 4.54 26.16 13.86
CA TRP A 173 3.11 25.90 14.02
C TRP A 173 2.31 27.21 14.08
N SER A 174 2.06 27.82 12.93
CA SER A 174 1.06 28.90 12.87
C SER A 174 -0.32 28.30 12.49
N PRO A 175 -1.44 28.88 13.00
CA PRO A 175 -2.79 28.49 12.57
C PRO A 175 -3.00 28.53 11.06
N ARG A 176 -2.17 29.29 10.32
CA ARG A 176 -2.16 29.36 8.86
C ARG A 176 -1.65 28.07 8.20
N SER A 177 -0.72 27.34 8.83
CA SER A 177 -0.17 26.08 8.28
C SER A 177 -1.19 24.95 8.32
N LEU A 178 -2.03 24.91 9.35
CA LEU A 178 -3.16 23.96 9.48
C LEU A 178 -4.28 24.22 8.48
N LEU A 179 -4.54 25.52 8.17
CA LEU A 179 -5.50 25.91 7.13
C LEU A 179 -5.04 25.50 5.72
N ILE A 180 -3.73 25.50 5.47
CA ILE A 180 -3.15 25.08 4.19
C ILE A 180 -3.33 23.56 4.01
N LEU A 181 -3.11 22.75 5.04
CA LEU A 181 -3.34 21.29 4.99
C LEU A 181 -4.83 20.96 4.76
N LYS A 182 -5.75 21.63 5.47
CA LYS A 182 -7.20 21.47 5.22
C LYS A 182 -7.61 21.94 3.81
N ARG A 183 -7.04 23.01 3.30
CA ARG A 183 -7.34 23.53 1.95
C ARG A 183 -6.77 22.67 0.84
N THR A 184 -5.63 22.03 1.05
CA THR A 184 -4.98 21.18 0.04
C THR A 184 -5.70 19.83 -0.09
N SER A 185 -6.19 19.26 1.01
CA SER A 185 -6.98 18.02 0.97
C SER A 185 -8.36 18.24 0.32
N LEU A 186 -9.02 19.36 0.64
CA LEU A 186 -10.32 19.72 0.03
C LEU A 186 -10.23 20.13 -1.44
N ARG A 187 -9.12 20.73 -1.90
CA ARG A 187 -8.96 21.10 -3.32
C ARG A 187 -8.64 19.92 -4.23
N LYS A 188 -8.04 18.83 -3.72
CA LYS A 188 -7.79 17.62 -4.52
C LYS A 188 -9.06 16.78 -4.74
N SER A 189 -10.07 16.90 -3.87
CA SER A 189 -11.34 16.16 -4.01
C SER A 189 -12.32 16.78 -5.01
N VAL A 190 -12.07 17.99 -5.50
CA VAL A 190 -12.96 18.69 -6.45
C VAL A 190 -12.14 19.21 -7.63
N ARG A 191 -11.80 18.34 -8.56
CA ARG A 191 -11.53 18.76 -9.94
C ARG A 191 -12.73 18.35 -10.79
N PRO A 192 -13.44 19.32 -11.41
CA PRO A 192 -14.47 19.00 -12.40
C PRO A 192 -13.78 18.38 -13.62
N GLY A 193 -14.40 17.31 -14.12
CA GLY A 193 -13.91 16.57 -15.27
C GLY A 193 -13.63 17.49 -16.47
N SER A 194 -12.47 17.34 -17.06
CA SER A 194 -12.19 17.84 -18.38
C SER A 194 -13.02 17.05 -19.39
N THR A 195 -14.03 17.66 -19.95
CA THR A 195 -14.74 17.21 -21.15
C THR A 195 -13.74 17.13 -22.28
N ALA A 196 -13.31 15.94 -22.63
CA ALA A 196 -12.64 15.69 -23.91
C ALA A 196 -13.72 15.69 -24.98
N SER A 197 -13.70 16.67 -25.86
CA SER A 197 -14.48 16.71 -27.08
C SER A 197 -13.96 15.64 -28.04
N PRO A 198 -14.84 14.91 -28.73
CA PRO A 198 -14.40 14.02 -29.78
C PRO A 198 -14.13 14.85 -31.05
N THR A 199 -12.95 14.76 -31.59
CA THR A 199 -12.66 15.22 -32.94
C THR A 199 -12.55 13.99 -33.85
N ILE A 200 -13.41 13.97 -34.82
CA ILE A 200 -13.57 13.24 -36.10
C ILE A 200 -12.36 12.37 -36.51
#